data_72f816616b57102dec7645c03d414a57
#
_entry.id   72f816616b57102dec7645c03d414a57
#
_cell.length_a   1.000
_cell.length_b   1.000
_cell.length_c   1.000
_cell.angle_alpha   90.00
_cell.angle_beta   90.00
_cell.angle_gamma   90.00
#
_symmetry.space_group_name_H-M   'P 1'
#
loop_
_entity.id
_entity.type
_entity.pdbx_description
1 polymer ?
#
loop_
_entity_poly.entity_id
_entity_poly.type
_entity_poly.pdbx_seq_one_letter_code
_entity_poly.pdbx_strand_id
1 'polypeptide(L)'
;LPEVETVRRGLRPLEGATLERIIVRKCQLRRRVSVAALHNLAGGVVAPLGRRAKYLLIPMVNGGGMIIHLGMSGRLFMANPGDALGPHDHLSWWLKQRGATIELRFRDPRRFGSVTVLQQGDLRKHPLLANLGPEPLGNEFTADYAFARSKRSRRPIKNALMDARFVV
;
A
#
# COMPACT_ATOMS: atom_id res chain seq x y z
N LEU A 1 9.98 -4.50 5.64
CA LEU A 1 10.04 -4.71 4.18
C LEU A 1 9.59 -6.12 3.78
N PRO A 2 10.13 -7.21 4.36
CA PRO A 2 9.70 -8.56 3.99
C PRO A 2 8.20 -8.77 4.16
N GLU A 3 7.61 -8.26 5.23
CA GLU A 3 6.18 -8.37 5.53
C GLU A 3 5.29 -7.77 4.43
N VAL A 4 5.60 -6.55 3.98
CA VAL A 4 4.81 -5.90 2.92
C VAL A 4 4.94 -6.64 1.59
N GLU A 5 6.11 -7.17 1.29
CA GLU A 5 6.33 -7.99 0.09
C GLU A 5 5.57 -9.32 0.17
N THR A 6 5.55 -9.95 1.35
CA THR A 6 4.75 -11.16 1.57
C THR A 6 3.26 -10.90 1.37
N VAL A 7 2.75 -9.79 1.92
CA VAL A 7 1.36 -9.37 1.71
C VAL A 7 1.10 -9.12 0.22
N ARG A 8 1.97 -8.38 -0.48
CA ARG A 8 1.83 -8.14 -1.92
C ARG A 8 1.72 -9.44 -2.72
N ARG A 9 2.60 -10.41 -2.42
CA ARG A 9 2.57 -11.73 -3.09
C ARG A 9 1.29 -12.50 -2.78
N GLY A 10 0.85 -12.49 -1.51
CA GLY A 10 -0.39 -13.14 -1.11
C GLY A 10 -1.65 -12.55 -1.74
N LEU A 11 -1.59 -11.27 -2.13
CA LEU A 11 -2.72 -10.58 -2.77
C LEU A 11 -2.71 -10.64 -4.30
N ARG A 12 -1.74 -11.30 -4.94
CA ARG A 12 -1.72 -11.48 -6.41
C ARG A 12 -3.04 -12.00 -7.02
N PRO A 13 -3.81 -12.87 -6.36
CA PRO A 13 -5.11 -13.28 -6.87
C PRO A 13 -6.10 -12.13 -7.11
N LEU A 14 -5.84 -10.93 -6.57
CA LEU A 14 -6.68 -9.75 -6.84
C LEU A 14 -6.37 -9.08 -8.20
N GLU A 15 -5.23 -9.39 -8.82
CA GLU A 15 -4.85 -8.81 -10.11
C GLU A 15 -5.83 -9.25 -11.19
N GLY A 16 -6.43 -8.28 -11.89
CA GLY A 16 -7.50 -8.49 -12.87
C GLY A 16 -8.91 -8.58 -12.28
N ALA A 17 -9.06 -8.51 -10.96
CA ALA A 17 -10.38 -8.47 -10.32
C ALA A 17 -11.03 -7.10 -10.47
N THR A 18 -12.35 -7.06 -10.62
CA THR A 18 -13.14 -5.83 -10.63
C THR A 18 -13.55 -5.46 -9.21
N LEU A 19 -13.27 -4.24 -8.79
CA LEU A 19 -13.68 -3.69 -7.52
C LEU A 19 -15.15 -3.31 -7.56
N GLU A 20 -16.02 -4.07 -6.90
CA GLU A 20 -17.47 -3.84 -6.94
C GLU A 20 -17.93 -2.88 -5.84
N ARG A 21 -17.47 -3.08 -4.62
CA ARG A 21 -17.97 -2.36 -3.46
C ARG A 21 -16.89 -2.15 -2.41
N ILE A 22 -16.98 -1.03 -1.70
CA ILE A 22 -16.10 -0.71 -0.58
C ILE A 22 -16.96 -0.39 0.64
N ILE A 23 -16.59 -0.94 1.79
CA ILE A 23 -17.22 -0.64 3.07
C ILE A 23 -16.18 -0.03 3.99
N VAL A 24 -16.40 1.19 4.42
CA VAL A 24 -15.57 1.89 5.40
C VAL A 24 -16.31 1.97 6.73
N ARG A 25 -15.89 1.17 7.71
CA ARG A 25 -16.46 1.16 9.07
C ARG A 25 -15.80 2.20 9.96
N LYS A 26 -14.51 2.43 9.75
CA LYS A 26 -13.74 3.44 10.48
C LYS A 26 -12.83 4.20 9.51
N CYS A 27 -13.12 5.48 9.31
CA CYS A 27 -12.30 6.32 8.42
C CYS A 27 -11.09 6.96 9.12
N GLN A 28 -11.05 6.97 10.46
CA GLN A 28 -9.96 7.55 11.24
C GLN A 28 -8.85 6.53 11.47
N LEU A 29 -7.94 6.42 10.52
CA LEU A 29 -6.65 5.75 10.64
C LEU A 29 -5.57 6.81 10.95
N ARG A 30 -4.28 6.48 10.78
CA ARG A 30 -3.17 7.45 10.90
C ARG A 30 -3.42 8.73 10.07
N ARG A 31 -4.06 8.58 8.93
CA ARG A 31 -4.61 9.67 8.12
C ARG A 31 -6.08 9.36 7.88
N ARG A 32 -6.91 10.40 7.87
CA ARG A 32 -8.32 10.20 7.56
C ARG A 32 -8.47 9.67 6.14
N VAL A 33 -9.19 8.57 6.01
CA VAL A 33 -9.49 7.94 4.73
C VAL A 33 -10.59 8.74 4.03
N SER A 34 -10.38 9.14 2.80
CA SER A 34 -11.41 9.76 1.98
C SER A 34 -12.39 8.69 1.48
N VAL A 35 -13.55 8.62 2.10
CA VAL A 35 -14.60 7.64 1.77
C VAL A 35 -15.09 7.85 0.34
N ALA A 36 -15.36 9.09 -0.04
CA ALA A 36 -15.81 9.43 -1.40
C ALA A 36 -14.75 9.02 -2.45
N ALA A 37 -13.47 9.33 -2.19
CA ALA A 37 -12.40 8.96 -3.10
C ALA A 37 -12.26 7.44 -3.25
N LEU A 38 -12.46 6.67 -2.17
CA LEU A 38 -12.49 5.21 -2.25
C LEU A 38 -13.64 4.71 -3.11
N HIS A 39 -14.86 5.21 -2.86
CA HIS A 39 -16.04 4.76 -3.61
C HIS A 39 -15.94 5.05 -5.11
N ASN A 40 -15.26 6.14 -5.49
CA ASN A 40 -15.00 6.45 -6.90
C ASN A 40 -14.07 5.46 -7.61
N LEU A 41 -13.41 4.56 -6.89
CA LEU A 41 -12.65 3.45 -7.50
C LEU A 41 -13.53 2.25 -7.86
N ALA A 42 -14.78 2.21 -7.43
CA ALA A 42 -15.70 1.12 -7.75
C ALA A 42 -15.91 1.02 -9.27
N GLY A 43 -16.00 -0.21 -9.77
CA GLY A 43 -16.01 -0.51 -11.20
C GLY A 43 -14.62 -0.63 -11.83
N GLY A 44 -13.57 -0.17 -11.13
CA GLY A 44 -12.19 -0.29 -11.62
C GLY A 44 -11.66 -1.72 -11.55
N VAL A 45 -10.78 -2.06 -12.50
CA VAL A 45 -10.08 -3.35 -12.54
C VAL A 45 -8.70 -3.18 -11.91
N VAL A 46 -8.34 -4.08 -11.00
CA VAL A 46 -7.04 -4.07 -10.31
C VAL A 46 -5.94 -4.44 -11.30
N ALA A 47 -4.98 -3.55 -11.47
CA ALA A 47 -3.76 -3.79 -12.25
C ALA A 47 -2.71 -4.55 -11.41
N PRO A 48 -1.57 -4.99 -12.00
CA PRO A 48 -0.53 -5.68 -11.25
C PRO A 48 -0.07 -4.92 -10.01
N LEU A 49 -0.07 -5.61 -8.87
CA LEU A 49 0.25 -5.02 -7.57
C LEU A 49 1.72 -4.65 -7.46
N GLY A 50 1.97 -3.46 -6.93
CA GLY A 50 3.31 -2.95 -6.68
C GLY A 50 3.65 -2.82 -5.19
N ARG A 51 4.94 -2.65 -4.93
CA ARG A 51 5.47 -2.23 -3.62
C ARG A 51 6.52 -1.14 -3.82
N ARG A 52 6.51 -0.17 -2.94
CA ARG A 52 7.59 0.79 -2.80
C ARG A 52 7.88 1.00 -1.32
N ALA A 53 9.06 0.66 -0.85
CA ALA A 53 9.37 0.66 0.58
C ALA A 53 8.34 -0.16 1.41
N LYS A 54 7.73 0.46 2.39
CA LYS A 54 6.67 -0.10 3.26
C LYS A 54 5.27 0.20 2.75
N TYR A 55 5.13 0.66 1.50
CA TYR A 55 3.85 0.95 0.87
C TYR A 55 3.49 -0.14 -0.15
N LEU A 56 2.29 -0.68 0.01
CA LEU A 56 1.65 -1.53 -0.98
C LEU A 56 0.91 -0.63 -1.98
N LEU A 57 1.08 -0.89 -3.26
CA LEU A 57 0.42 -0.17 -4.34
C LEU A 57 -0.62 -1.09 -4.97
N ILE A 58 -1.86 -0.65 -4.97
CA ILE A 58 -2.99 -1.32 -5.64
C ILE A 58 -3.47 -0.38 -6.76
N PRO A 59 -2.85 -0.44 -7.93
CA PRO A 59 -3.22 0.41 -9.05
C PRO A 59 -4.48 -0.12 -9.74
N MET A 60 -5.20 0.77 -10.42
CA MET A 60 -6.31 0.43 -11.31
C MET A 60 -5.86 0.53 -12.77
N VAL A 61 -6.41 -0.32 -13.62
CA VAL A 61 -6.05 -0.38 -15.07
C VAL A 61 -6.22 0.98 -15.75
N ASN A 62 -7.27 1.72 -15.39
CA ASN A 62 -7.56 3.03 -15.96
C ASN A 62 -6.80 4.19 -15.28
N GLY A 63 -5.78 3.87 -14.50
CA GLY A 63 -5.01 4.83 -13.71
C GLY A 63 -5.59 5.08 -12.32
N GLY A 64 -4.81 5.71 -11.45
CA GLY A 64 -5.14 5.87 -10.05
C GLY A 64 -5.03 4.58 -9.25
N GLY A 65 -5.72 4.52 -8.11
CA GLY A 65 -5.73 3.37 -7.21
C GLY A 65 -5.45 3.71 -5.75
N MET A 66 -4.87 2.77 -5.01
CA MET A 66 -4.64 2.92 -3.57
C MET A 66 -3.18 2.70 -3.20
N ILE A 67 -2.70 3.52 -2.26
CA ILE A 67 -1.41 3.36 -1.57
C ILE A 67 -1.72 3.01 -0.12
N ILE A 68 -1.33 1.81 0.30
CA ILE A 68 -1.61 1.29 1.63
C ILE A 68 -0.31 1.14 2.42
N HIS A 69 -0.30 1.68 3.65
CA HIS A 69 0.75 1.46 4.63
C HIS A 69 0.17 0.69 5.82
N LEU A 70 0.75 -0.45 6.16
CA LEU A 70 0.21 -1.31 7.22
C LEU A 70 0.41 -0.76 8.63
N GLY A 71 1.33 0.19 8.79
CA GLY A 71 1.68 0.68 10.14
C GLY A 71 2.47 -0.37 10.91
N MET A 72 2.11 -0.57 12.17
CA MET A 72 2.75 -1.53 13.07
C MET A 72 1.88 -2.77 13.34
N SER A 73 0.58 -2.65 13.22
CA SER A 73 -0.40 -3.71 13.55
C SER A 73 -1.41 -3.97 12.43
N GLY A 74 -1.31 -3.20 11.35
CA GLY A 74 -2.22 -3.34 10.21
C GLY A 74 -1.97 -4.64 9.45
N ARG A 75 -3.06 -5.32 9.11
CA ARG A 75 -3.08 -6.51 8.29
C ARG A 75 -4.02 -6.29 7.11
N LEU A 76 -3.57 -6.70 5.95
CA LEU A 76 -4.37 -6.71 4.73
C LEU A 76 -4.42 -8.15 4.23
N PHE A 77 -5.60 -8.72 4.16
CA PHE A 77 -5.79 -10.14 3.86
C PHE A 77 -7.10 -10.40 3.13
N MET A 78 -7.12 -11.46 2.35
CA MET A 78 -8.35 -11.97 1.74
C MET A 78 -9.13 -12.77 2.79
N ALA A 79 -10.42 -12.47 2.92
CA ALA A 79 -11.36 -13.19 3.75
C ALA A 79 -12.40 -13.90 2.85
N ASN A 80 -12.98 -14.99 3.35
CA ASN A 80 -14.10 -15.58 2.64
C ASN A 80 -15.34 -14.69 2.80
N PRO A 81 -16.17 -14.56 1.76
CA PRO A 81 -17.46 -13.90 1.88
C PRO A 81 -18.30 -14.55 2.99
N GLY A 82 -18.73 -13.74 3.94
CA GLY A 82 -19.52 -14.23 5.08
C GLY A 82 -18.72 -14.55 6.36
N ASP A 83 -17.39 -14.55 6.31
CA ASP A 83 -16.58 -14.66 7.53
C ASP A 83 -16.93 -13.53 8.52
N ALA A 84 -17.02 -13.87 9.81
CA ALA A 84 -17.32 -12.89 10.86
C ALA A 84 -16.30 -11.74 10.87
N LEU A 85 -16.80 -10.52 11.08
CA LEU A 85 -15.96 -9.34 11.21
C LEU A 85 -15.29 -9.29 12.58
N GLY A 86 -14.00 -9.02 12.59
CA GLY A 86 -13.28 -8.73 13.82
C GLY A 86 -13.47 -7.27 14.27
N PRO A 87 -13.20 -6.96 15.56
CA PRO A 87 -13.45 -5.64 16.16
C PRO A 87 -12.64 -4.50 15.51
N HIS A 88 -11.61 -4.82 14.74
CA HIS A 88 -10.69 -3.85 14.12
C HIS A 88 -10.65 -3.96 12.59
N ASP A 89 -11.66 -4.61 11.98
CA ASP A 89 -11.84 -4.64 10.52
C ASP A 89 -12.42 -3.29 10.06
N HIS A 90 -11.56 -2.37 9.72
CA HIS A 90 -11.92 -0.98 9.45
C HIS A 90 -12.42 -0.75 8.03
N LEU A 91 -11.85 -1.47 7.05
CA LEU A 91 -12.23 -1.39 5.66
C LEU A 91 -12.37 -2.80 5.05
N SER A 92 -13.31 -2.93 4.13
CA SER A 92 -13.46 -4.09 3.26
C SER A 92 -13.65 -3.63 1.82
N TRP A 93 -12.96 -4.30 0.90
CA TRP A 93 -13.13 -4.19 -0.53
C TRP A 93 -13.68 -5.51 -1.06
N TRP A 94 -14.77 -5.44 -1.79
CA TRP A 94 -15.41 -6.58 -2.43
C TRP A 94 -15.04 -6.56 -3.90
N LEU A 95 -14.39 -7.62 -4.35
CA LEU A 95 -13.88 -7.74 -5.71
C LEU A 95 -14.48 -8.98 -6.36
N LYS A 96 -14.68 -8.92 -7.66
CA LYS A 96 -15.16 -10.03 -8.47
C LYS A 96 -14.12 -10.44 -9.49
N GLN A 97 -13.82 -11.73 -9.54
CA GLN A 97 -12.91 -12.30 -10.52
C GLN A 97 -13.38 -13.68 -10.95
N ARG A 98 -13.52 -13.88 -12.28
CA ARG A 98 -13.94 -15.17 -12.87
C ARG A 98 -15.19 -15.76 -12.20
N GLY A 99 -16.16 -14.93 -11.85
CA GLY A 99 -17.40 -15.35 -11.18
C GLY A 99 -17.30 -15.51 -9.66
N ALA A 100 -16.10 -15.55 -9.10
CA ALA A 100 -15.92 -15.62 -7.63
C ALA A 100 -15.90 -14.22 -7.01
N THR A 101 -16.45 -14.12 -5.80
CA THR A 101 -16.37 -12.90 -4.99
C THR A 101 -15.25 -13.06 -3.96
N ILE A 102 -14.40 -12.05 -3.85
CA ILE A 102 -13.28 -11.98 -2.91
C ILE A 102 -13.52 -10.78 -2.01
N GLU A 103 -13.37 -10.94 -0.70
CA GLU A 103 -13.35 -9.83 0.24
C GLU A 103 -11.92 -9.57 0.70
N LEU A 104 -11.38 -8.39 0.40
CA LEU A 104 -10.12 -7.91 0.95
C LEU A 104 -10.43 -7.10 2.21
N ARG A 105 -9.83 -7.44 3.36
CA ARG A 105 -10.03 -6.73 4.63
C ARG A 105 -8.78 -6.04 5.11
N PHE A 106 -8.96 -4.84 5.65
CA PHE A 106 -7.93 -4.12 6.38
C PHE A 106 -8.28 -4.06 7.87
N ARG A 107 -7.50 -4.78 8.66
CA ARG A 107 -7.59 -4.85 10.12
C ARG A 107 -6.42 -4.10 10.74
N ASP A 108 -6.68 -3.18 11.66
CA ASP A 108 -5.60 -2.43 12.32
C ASP A 108 -5.99 -1.96 13.73
N PRO A 109 -5.70 -2.76 14.77
CA PRO A 109 -6.04 -2.44 16.16
C PRO A 109 -5.53 -1.08 16.61
N ARG A 110 -4.32 -0.69 16.21
CA ARG A 110 -3.67 0.55 16.64
C ARG A 110 -3.97 1.74 15.74
N ARG A 111 -4.55 1.52 14.56
CA ARG A 111 -4.87 2.55 13.55
C ARG A 111 -3.67 3.39 13.09
N PHE A 112 -2.48 2.78 13.06
CA PHE A 112 -1.24 3.40 12.58
C PHE A 112 -1.01 3.19 11.08
N GLY A 113 -1.84 2.37 10.48
CA GLY A 113 -1.87 2.21 9.03
C GLY A 113 -2.56 3.37 8.33
N SER A 114 -2.45 3.40 7.02
CA SER A 114 -3.12 4.41 6.20
C SER A 114 -3.52 3.84 4.84
N VAL A 115 -4.61 4.37 4.31
CA VAL A 115 -5.09 4.11 2.95
C VAL A 115 -5.24 5.48 2.27
N THR A 116 -4.45 5.71 1.25
CA THR A 116 -4.45 6.93 0.45
C THR A 116 -4.95 6.57 -0.96
N VAL A 117 -5.84 7.37 -1.50
CA VAL A 117 -6.42 7.17 -2.83
C VAL A 117 -5.87 8.22 -3.78
N LEU A 118 -5.49 7.78 -4.97
CA LEU A 118 -5.23 8.61 -6.13
C LEU A 118 -6.30 8.30 -7.17
N GLN A 119 -7.03 9.32 -7.62
CA GLN A 119 -8.14 9.12 -8.56
C GLN A 119 -7.65 8.78 -9.96
N GLN A 120 -6.59 9.43 -10.39
CA GLN A 120 -5.99 9.28 -11.71
C GLN A 120 -4.47 9.39 -11.65
N GLY A 121 -3.78 8.84 -12.65
CA GLY A 121 -2.34 8.93 -12.78
C GLY A 121 -1.59 7.76 -12.16
N ASP A 122 -0.27 7.88 -12.13
CA ASP A 122 0.63 6.83 -11.65
C ASP A 122 0.86 6.97 -10.13
N LEU A 123 0.50 5.93 -9.39
CA LEU A 123 0.73 5.85 -7.93
C LEU A 123 2.20 6.07 -7.55
N ARG A 124 3.13 5.68 -8.40
CA ARG A 124 4.58 5.82 -8.15
C ARG A 124 5.03 7.28 -8.07
N LYS A 125 4.30 8.20 -8.72
CA LYS A 125 4.55 9.64 -8.71
C LYS A 125 3.91 10.36 -7.53
N HIS A 126 3.17 9.63 -6.68
CA HIS A 126 2.50 10.23 -5.54
C HIS A 126 3.50 10.84 -4.54
N PRO A 127 3.24 12.02 -3.93
CA PRO A 127 4.15 12.69 -2.99
C PRO A 127 4.62 11.85 -1.82
N LEU A 128 3.83 10.87 -1.37
CA LEU A 128 4.24 9.91 -0.33
C LEU A 128 5.45 9.06 -0.74
N LEU A 129 5.68 8.89 -2.04
CA LEU A 129 6.73 8.03 -2.58
C LEU A 129 7.86 8.82 -3.21
N ALA A 130 7.63 10.08 -3.58
CA ALA A 130 8.56 10.92 -4.35
C ALA A 130 9.91 11.15 -3.66
N ASN A 131 9.91 11.20 -2.31
CA ASN A 131 11.12 11.47 -1.53
C ASN A 131 11.79 10.20 -0.97
N LEU A 132 11.34 9.02 -1.38
CA LEU A 132 11.94 7.76 -0.94
C LEU A 132 13.24 7.51 -1.69
N GLY A 133 14.28 7.10 -0.95
CA GLY A 133 15.55 6.65 -1.52
C GLY A 133 15.38 5.36 -2.33
N PRO A 134 16.41 4.89 -3.05
CA PRO A 134 16.36 3.67 -3.84
C PRO A 134 16.06 2.44 -2.98
N GLU A 135 15.57 1.39 -3.61
CA GLU A 135 15.45 0.06 -2.99
C GLU A 135 16.85 -0.52 -2.77
N PRO A 136 17.13 -1.16 -1.62
CA PRO A 136 18.48 -1.61 -1.28
C PRO A 136 19.02 -2.71 -2.19
N LEU A 137 18.15 -3.46 -2.84
CA LEU A 137 18.50 -4.50 -3.80
C LEU A 137 18.24 -4.07 -5.26
N GLY A 138 17.95 -2.79 -5.48
CA GLY A 138 17.78 -2.23 -6.81
C GLY A 138 19.09 -1.70 -7.38
N ASN A 139 19.16 -1.57 -8.69
CA ASN A 139 20.34 -1.10 -9.41
C ASN A 139 20.69 0.39 -9.12
N GLU A 140 19.77 1.14 -8.52
CA GLU A 140 19.99 2.56 -8.19
C GLU A 140 20.76 2.75 -6.88
N PHE A 141 20.80 1.75 -5.99
CA PHE A 141 21.57 1.79 -4.74
C PHE A 141 23.00 1.31 -4.99
N THR A 142 23.82 2.20 -5.50
CA THR A 142 25.24 1.94 -5.80
C THR A 142 26.16 2.47 -4.70
N ALA A 143 27.43 2.05 -4.71
CA ALA A 143 28.46 2.60 -3.83
C ALA A 143 28.61 4.13 -4.05
N ASP A 144 28.59 4.58 -5.30
CA ASP A 144 28.69 6.00 -5.64
C ASP A 144 27.51 6.81 -5.13
N TYR A 145 26.28 6.26 -5.26
CA TYR A 145 25.08 6.87 -4.65
C TYR A 145 25.25 7.02 -3.14
N ALA A 146 25.60 5.93 -2.47
CA ALA A 146 25.75 5.91 -1.01
C ALA A 146 26.84 6.89 -0.55
N PHE A 147 27.99 6.93 -1.24
CA PHE A 147 29.08 7.85 -0.97
C PHE A 147 28.66 9.31 -1.18
N ALA A 148 28.06 9.63 -2.32
CA ALA A 148 27.63 10.99 -2.63
C ALA A 148 26.60 11.53 -1.62
N ARG A 149 25.67 10.68 -1.17
CA ARG A 149 24.65 11.03 -0.17
C ARG A 149 25.21 11.14 1.25
N SER A 150 26.22 10.35 1.60
CA SER A 150 26.84 10.36 2.93
C SER A 150 27.92 11.45 3.10
N LYS A 151 28.66 11.81 2.05
CA LYS A 151 29.78 12.76 2.07
C LYS A 151 29.47 14.11 2.75
N ARG A 152 28.24 14.59 2.63
CA ARG A 152 27.77 15.85 3.23
C ARG A 152 27.03 15.66 4.55
N SER A 153 26.93 14.44 5.04
CA SER A 153 26.17 14.12 6.26
C SER A 153 27.13 13.91 7.44
N ARG A 154 26.88 14.60 8.55
CA ARG A 154 27.55 14.34 9.84
C ARG A 154 26.82 13.27 10.66
N ARG A 155 25.75 12.64 10.11
CA ARG A 155 25.01 11.61 10.81
C ARG A 155 25.79 10.30 10.83
N PRO A 156 25.69 9.53 11.94
CA PRO A 156 26.18 8.15 11.92
C PRO A 156 25.57 7.37 10.78
N ILE A 157 26.38 6.51 10.13
CA ILE A 157 25.93 5.74 8.95
C ILE A 157 24.69 4.88 9.25
N LYS A 158 24.57 4.34 10.45
CA LYS A 158 23.38 3.63 10.91
C LYS A 158 22.11 4.48 10.74
N ASN A 159 22.15 5.73 11.18
CA ASN A 159 21.01 6.63 11.10
C ASN A 159 20.69 7.03 9.65
N ALA A 160 21.72 7.12 8.80
CA ALA A 160 21.52 7.36 7.37
C ALA A 160 20.82 6.18 6.71
N LEU A 161 21.25 4.95 6.98
CA LEU A 161 20.65 3.71 6.44
C LEU A 161 19.23 3.45 6.97
N MET A 162 18.87 4.03 8.11
CA MET A 162 17.50 3.95 8.66
C MET A 162 16.57 5.06 8.13
N ASP A 163 17.09 6.06 7.42
CA ASP A 163 16.27 7.10 6.81
C ASP A 163 15.76 6.63 5.44
N ALA A 164 14.46 6.45 5.32
CA ALA A 164 13.83 6.00 4.08
C ALA A 164 14.02 6.95 2.88
N ARG A 165 14.56 8.16 3.11
CA ARG A 165 14.98 9.08 2.03
C ARG A 165 16.39 8.77 1.54
N PHE A 166 17.15 8.00 2.29
CA PHE A 166 18.49 7.55 1.91
C PHE A 166 18.42 6.21 1.18
N VAL A 167 17.77 5.22 1.79
CA VAL A 167 17.50 3.89 1.23
C VAL A 167 16.25 3.31 1.87
N VAL A 168 15.44 2.51 1.16
CA VAL A 168 14.16 1.98 1.66
C VAL A 168 14.16 0.49 1.92
#